data_c02fbc80441b8c0f9d53be591fd52cf0
#
_entry.id   c02fbc80441b8c0f9d53be591fd52cf0
#
_cell.length_a   1.000
_cell.length_b   1.000
_cell.length_c   1.000
_cell.angle_alpha   90.00
_cell.angle_beta   90.00
_cell.angle_gamma   90.00
#
_symmetry.space_group_name_H-M   'P 1'
#
loop_
_entity.id
_entity.type
_entity.pdbx_description
1 polymer ?
#
loop_
_entity_poly.entity_id
_entity_poly.type
_entity_poly.pdbx_seq_one_letter_code
_entity_poly.pdbx_strand_id
1 'polypeptide(L)' 'MPLKYKEVNKHEFTQFKLDYEAKYKTKLLFKENNKVYENYDCELLVAKIEHNNYYILDEKCIKDYKGAK' A
#
# COMPACT_ATOMS: atom_id res chain seq x y z
N MET A 1 -5.29 9.78 -11.80
CA MET A 1 -4.01 9.20 -12.24
C MET A 1 -3.98 7.71 -11.96
N PRO A 2 -3.51 6.92 -12.92
CA PRO A 2 -3.41 5.49 -12.68
C PRO A 2 -2.35 5.19 -11.62
N LEU A 3 -2.70 4.29 -10.72
CA LEU A 3 -1.78 3.86 -9.68
C LEU A 3 -0.90 2.74 -10.24
N LYS A 4 0.37 2.80 -9.92
CA LYS A 4 1.32 1.78 -10.35
C LYS A 4 1.78 0.96 -9.17
N TYR A 5 1.79 -0.36 -9.33
CA TYR A 5 2.22 -1.28 -8.30
C TYR A 5 3.42 -2.06 -8.80
N LYS A 6 4.31 -2.39 -7.87
CA LYS A 6 5.46 -3.23 -8.22
C LYS A 6 5.42 -4.51 -7.41
N GLU A 7 5.88 -5.57 -8.03
CA GLU A 7 5.91 -6.87 -7.38
C GLU A 7 7.09 -6.95 -6.43
N VAL A 8 6.84 -7.49 -5.23
CA VAL A 8 7.87 -7.64 -4.20
C VAL A 8 7.71 -9.01 -3.57
N ASN A 9 8.68 -9.43 -2.74
CA ASN A 9 8.54 -10.68 -2.02
C ASN A 9 7.77 -10.45 -0.71
N LYS A 10 7.45 -11.55 -0.02
CA LYS A 10 6.66 -11.49 1.20
C LYS A 10 7.32 -10.62 2.28
N HIS A 11 8.64 -10.74 2.41
CA HIS A 11 9.38 -9.97 3.40
C HIS A 11 9.28 -8.47 3.11
N GLU A 12 9.47 -8.09 1.87
CA GLU A 12 9.37 -6.69 1.46
C GLU A 12 7.95 -6.16 1.65
N PHE A 13 6.97 -7.00 1.37
CA PHE A 13 5.57 -6.63 1.54
C PHE A 13 5.27 -6.30 3.00
N THR A 14 5.70 -7.17 3.91
CA THR A 14 5.50 -6.97 5.34
C THR A 14 6.24 -5.74 5.83
N GLN A 15 7.49 -5.58 5.41
CA GLN A 15 8.29 -4.43 5.81
C GLN A 15 7.68 -3.13 5.30
N PHE A 16 7.17 -3.15 4.09
CA PHE A 16 6.51 -1.98 3.51
C PHE A 16 5.35 -1.51 4.39
N LYS A 17 4.53 -2.44 4.86
CA LYS A 17 3.39 -2.08 5.69
C LYS A 17 3.83 -1.42 6.99
N LEU A 18 4.83 -1.99 7.64
CA LEU A 18 5.33 -1.43 8.89
C LEU A 18 5.96 -0.05 8.68
N ASP A 19 6.76 0.08 7.63
CA ASP A 19 7.41 1.34 7.33
C ASP A 19 6.39 2.43 6.97
N TYR A 20 5.36 2.05 6.24
CA TYR A 20 4.31 2.99 5.85
C TYR A 20 3.57 3.52 7.07
N GLU A 21 3.19 2.61 7.98
CA GLU A 21 2.48 3.02 9.18
C GLU A 21 3.33 3.94 10.05
N ALA A 22 4.61 3.67 10.15
CA ALA A 22 5.52 4.50 10.93
C ALA A 22 5.76 5.84 10.27
N LYS A 23 5.98 5.84 8.95
CA LYS A 23 6.31 7.06 8.22
C LYS A 23 5.15 8.05 8.17
N TYR A 24 3.96 7.55 7.93
CA TYR A 24 2.79 8.40 7.76
C TYR A 24 1.90 8.45 9.00
N LYS A 25 2.31 7.77 10.07
CA LYS A 25 1.58 7.75 11.35
C LYS A 25 0.12 7.38 11.16
N THR A 26 -0.10 6.32 10.43
CA THR A 26 -1.45 5.84 10.12
C THR A 26 -1.50 4.33 10.30
N LYS A 27 -2.72 3.79 10.33
CA LYS A 27 -2.90 2.35 10.39
C LYS A 27 -3.47 1.87 9.07
N LEU A 28 -2.89 0.79 8.56
CA LEU A 28 -3.37 0.19 7.33
C LEU A 28 -4.47 -0.81 7.63
N LEU A 29 -5.47 -0.84 6.76
CA LEU A 29 -6.59 -1.76 6.88
C LEU A 29 -6.43 -2.90 5.90
N PHE A 30 -6.55 -4.12 6.42
CA PHE A 30 -6.45 -5.32 5.61
C PHE A 30 -7.85 -5.81 5.30
N LYS A 31 -8.23 -5.82 4.02
CA LYS A 31 -9.57 -6.25 3.61
C LYS A 31 -9.50 -7.44 2.68
N GLU A 32 -10.47 -8.35 2.81
CA GLU A 32 -10.59 -9.51 1.96
C GLU A 32 -9.33 -10.38 1.92
N ASN A 33 -8.46 -10.21 2.93
CA ASN A 33 -7.21 -10.96 3.06
C ASN A 33 -6.22 -10.73 1.92
N ASN A 34 -6.53 -9.82 1.00
CA ASN A 34 -5.63 -9.58 -0.13
C ASN A 34 -5.53 -8.11 -0.54
N LYS A 35 -6.11 -7.21 0.24
CA LYS A 35 -6.05 -5.77 -0.08
C LYS A 35 -5.71 -4.98 1.17
N VAL A 36 -4.80 -4.03 1.02
CA VAL A 36 -4.35 -3.19 2.13
C VAL A 36 -4.63 -1.73 1.78
N TYR A 37 -5.47 -1.09 2.57
CA TYR A 37 -5.86 0.30 2.35
C TYR A 37 -5.30 1.22 3.43
N GLU A 38 -5.13 2.48 3.09
CA GLU A 38 -4.53 3.42 4.02
C GLU A 38 -5.45 3.82 5.17
N ASN A 39 -6.76 3.92 4.94
CA ASN A 39 -7.66 4.39 5.99
C ASN A 39 -9.03 3.76 5.87
N TYR A 40 -9.93 4.15 6.76
CA TYR A 40 -11.27 3.59 6.80
C TYR A 40 -12.07 3.84 5.54
N ASP A 41 -11.74 4.88 4.81
CA ASP A 41 -12.47 5.22 3.59
C ASP A 41 -12.06 4.34 2.41
N CYS A 42 -11.01 3.56 2.56
CA CYS A 42 -10.52 2.66 1.52
C CYS A 42 -10.21 3.40 0.22
N GLU A 43 -9.74 4.63 0.34
CA GLU A 43 -9.49 5.47 -0.83
C GLU A 43 -8.19 5.15 -1.55
N LEU A 44 -7.19 4.65 -0.82
CA LEU A 44 -5.90 4.37 -1.43
C LEU A 44 -5.49 2.94 -1.13
N LEU A 45 -5.44 2.12 -2.17
CA LEU A 45 -4.97 0.75 -2.06
C LEU A 45 -3.45 0.77 -2.13
N VAL A 46 -2.80 0.63 -0.97
CA VAL A 46 -1.34 0.76 -0.89
C VAL A 46 -0.60 -0.55 -1.14
N ALA A 47 -1.27 -1.67 -1.01
CA ALA A 47 -0.64 -2.97 -1.25
C ALA A 47 -1.73 -3.99 -1.56
N LYS A 48 -1.35 -5.06 -2.25
CA LYS A 48 -2.31 -6.11 -2.60
C LYS A 48 -1.60 -7.41 -2.84
N ILE A 49 -2.35 -8.49 -2.79
CA ILE A 49 -1.87 -9.83 -3.10
C ILE A 49 -2.73 -10.38 -4.23
N GLU A 50 -2.11 -10.77 -5.34
CA GLU A 50 -2.84 -11.36 -6.46
C GLU A 50 -2.09 -12.59 -6.95
N HIS A 51 -2.80 -13.68 -7.15
CA HIS A 51 -2.22 -14.91 -7.68
C HIS A 51 -0.97 -15.34 -6.92
N ASN A 52 -1.00 -15.22 -5.59
CA ASN A 52 0.12 -15.56 -4.71
C ASN A 52 1.33 -14.65 -4.87
N ASN A 53 1.17 -13.53 -5.56
CA ASN A 53 2.22 -12.53 -5.71
C ASN A 53 1.88 -11.32 -4.86
N TYR A 54 2.91 -10.65 -4.35
CA TYR A 54 2.75 -9.50 -3.48
C TYR A 54 3.10 -8.22 -4.25
N TYR A 55 2.25 -7.21 -4.11
CA TYR A 55 2.44 -5.94 -4.81
C TYR A 55 2.32 -4.78 -3.83
N ILE A 56 3.16 -3.77 -4.03
CA ILE A 56 3.08 -2.55 -3.22
C ILE A 56 2.98 -1.36 -4.15
N LEU A 57 2.32 -0.31 -3.68
CA LEU A 57 2.15 0.90 -4.46
C LEU A 57 3.50 1.58 -4.67
N ASP A 58 3.74 2.06 -5.88
CA ASP A 58 4.97 2.78 -6.20
C ASP A 58 5.10 3.99 -5.29
N GLU A 59 6.29 4.19 -4.75
CA GLU A 59 6.57 5.30 -3.84
C GLU A 59 6.23 6.64 -4.47
N LYS A 60 6.49 6.79 -5.75
CA LYS A 60 6.17 8.03 -6.44
C LYS A 60 4.66 8.30 -6.45
N CYS A 61 3.86 7.26 -6.62
CA CYS A 61 2.40 7.40 -6.55
C CYS A 61 1.94 7.81 -5.17
N ILE A 62 2.57 7.26 -4.14
CA ILE A 62 2.25 7.62 -2.76
C ILE A 62 2.55 9.09 -2.52
N LYS A 63 3.71 9.54 -2.96
CA LYS A 63 4.11 10.94 -2.78
C LYS A 63 3.17 11.88 -3.54
N ASP A 64 2.79 11.52 -4.75
CA ASP A 64 1.87 12.33 -5.54
C ASP A 64 0.52 12.43 -4.85
N TYR A 65 0.02 11.31 -4.34
CA TYR A 65 -1.25 11.29 -3.63
C TYR A 65 -1.19 12.16 -2.36
N LYS A 66 -0.13 12.00 -1.58
CA LYS A 66 0.03 12.74 -0.33
C LYS A 66 0.30 14.21 -0.56
N GLY A 67 0.94 14.55 -1.65
CA GLY A 67 1.27 15.94 -1.97
C GLY A 67 0.16 16.69 -2.69
N ALA A 68 -0.92 16.02 -3.05
CA ALA A 68 -1.98 16.62 -3.84
C ALA A 68 -2.99 17.43 -3.02
N LYS A 69 -2.71 17.67 -1.80
CA LYS A 69 -3.63 18.40 -0.92
C LYS A 69 -3.61 19.89 -1.09
#